data_93a7bd2879b46e2a89a7d451496f2a65
#
_entry.id   93a7bd2879b46e2a89a7d451496f2a65
#
_cell.length_a   1.000
_cell.length_b   1.000
_cell.length_c   1.000
_cell.angle_alpha   90.00
_cell.angle_beta   90.00
_cell.angle_gamma   90.00
#
_symmetry.space_group_name_H-M   'P 1'
#
loop_
_entity.id
_entity.type
_entity.pdbx_description
1 polymer ?
#
loop_
_entity_poly.entity_id
_entity_poly.type
_entity_poly.pdbx_seq_one_letter_code
_entity_poly.pdbx_strand_id
1 'polypeptide(L)'
;MTAFIPLLRPAAVLLALASAASAALADSRAMPADSMLPAYRQECAACHMAYPPGMLPAASWKRMLSGLDSHYGSDASLDPALVRQIGTWLEAHASTYKRVREQPPQDRITRSVWFERKHHELNAAVWQRTAVGSRANCMACHTHADRGDFDDDRVRIPK
;
A
#
# COMPACT_ATOMS: atom_id res chain seq x y z
N MET A 1 66.80 44.57 21.96
CA MET A 1 65.41 44.74 21.57
C MET A 1 65.04 43.54 20.72
N THR A 2 64.53 42.48 21.31
CA THR A 2 64.17 41.20 20.66
C THR A 2 62.63 41.08 20.63
N ALA A 3 62.10 41.20 19.41
CA ALA A 3 60.64 41.08 19.19
C ALA A 3 60.23 39.60 19.12
N PHE A 4 59.38 39.18 20.05
CA PHE A 4 58.73 37.88 20.02
C PHE A 4 57.50 37.93 19.08
N ILE A 5 57.53 37.12 18.04
CA ILE A 5 56.38 36.90 17.17
C ILE A 5 55.62 35.65 17.71
N PRO A 6 54.35 35.77 18.08
CA PRO A 6 53.59 34.59 18.46
C PRO A 6 53.13 33.83 17.20
N LEU A 7 53.49 32.56 17.11
CA LEU A 7 52.98 31.63 16.12
C LEU A 7 51.48 31.36 16.36
N LEU A 8 50.64 31.86 15.49
CA LEU A 8 49.24 31.40 15.41
C LEU A 8 49.20 29.97 14.87
N ARG A 9 48.74 29.06 15.71
CA ARG A 9 48.38 27.71 15.30
C ARG A 9 46.99 27.74 14.59
N PRO A 10 46.85 27.22 13.35
CA PRO A 10 45.54 27.06 12.76
C PRO A 10 44.83 25.91 13.45
N ALA A 11 43.73 26.22 14.16
CA ALA A 11 42.81 25.24 14.64
C ALA A 11 42.11 24.64 13.41
N ALA A 12 42.44 23.41 13.10
CA ALA A 12 41.72 22.61 12.08
C ALA A 12 40.32 22.29 12.62
N VAL A 13 39.35 23.04 12.15
CA VAL A 13 37.93 22.72 12.35
C VAL A 13 37.58 21.55 11.43
N LEU A 14 37.64 20.34 11.94
CA LEU A 14 37.08 19.17 11.32
C LEU A 14 35.55 19.28 11.37
N LEU A 15 34.98 19.86 10.31
CA LEU A 15 33.53 19.77 10.07
C LEU A 15 33.22 18.35 9.68
N ALA A 16 32.76 17.53 10.65
CA ALA A 16 32.17 16.24 10.39
C ALA A 16 30.83 16.46 9.70
N LEU A 17 30.81 16.36 8.38
CA LEU A 17 29.60 16.22 7.58
C LEU A 17 29.01 14.84 7.92
N ALA A 18 28.16 14.81 8.95
CA ALA A 18 27.23 13.72 9.16
C ALA A 18 26.21 13.79 8.02
N SER A 19 26.51 13.12 6.91
CA SER A 19 25.55 12.83 5.86
C SER A 19 24.47 11.93 6.45
N ALA A 20 23.41 12.55 6.95
CA ALA A 20 22.17 11.85 7.22
C ALA A 20 21.64 11.38 5.87
N ALA A 21 22.05 10.18 5.46
CA ALA A 21 21.38 9.42 4.44
C ALA A 21 20.00 9.06 4.99
N SER A 22 19.08 10.01 4.90
CA SER A 22 17.66 9.74 5.01
C SER A 22 17.30 8.85 3.82
N ALA A 23 17.50 7.56 3.97
CA ALA A 23 16.93 6.57 3.08
C ALA A 23 15.43 6.86 3.07
N ALA A 24 14.96 7.48 2.00
CA ALA A 24 13.56 7.59 1.68
C ALA A 24 13.05 6.18 1.35
N LEU A 25 12.93 5.34 2.39
CA LEU A 25 12.16 4.10 2.35
C LEU A 25 10.67 4.47 2.38
N ALA A 26 10.26 5.25 1.39
CA ALA A 26 8.86 5.51 1.11
C ALA A 26 8.35 4.53 0.07
N ASP A 27 8.79 3.30 0.12
CA ASP A 27 8.01 2.21 -0.41
C ASP A 27 7.03 1.84 0.72
N SER A 28 5.80 2.29 0.56
CA SER A 28 4.74 2.15 1.54
C SER A 28 4.52 0.68 1.81
N ARG A 29 5.15 0.17 2.89
CA ARG A 29 4.79 -1.13 3.42
C ARG A 29 3.30 -1.12 3.67
N ALA A 30 2.57 -1.87 2.87
CA ALA A 30 1.16 -2.08 3.13
C ALA A 30 1.01 -2.74 4.51
N MET A 31 -0.12 -2.46 5.17
CA MET A 31 -0.40 -3.02 6.49
C MET A 31 -0.40 -4.56 6.41
N PRO A 32 0.41 -5.26 7.23
CA PRO A 32 0.39 -6.73 7.28
C PRO A 32 -0.97 -7.25 7.74
N ALA A 33 -1.39 -8.43 7.27
CA ALA A 33 -2.66 -9.04 7.64
C ALA A 33 -2.81 -9.20 9.17
N ASP A 34 -1.74 -9.54 9.87
CA ASP A 34 -1.76 -9.75 11.33
C ASP A 34 -2.06 -8.47 12.14
N SER A 35 -1.82 -7.29 11.55
CA SER A 35 -2.16 -6.00 12.15
C SER A 35 -3.53 -5.46 11.71
N MET A 36 -4.23 -6.16 10.81
CA MET A 36 -5.57 -5.79 10.38
C MET A 36 -6.62 -6.16 11.44
N LEU A 37 -7.73 -5.41 11.45
CA LEU A 37 -8.87 -5.73 12.30
C LEU A 37 -9.31 -7.20 12.06
N PRO A 38 -9.40 -8.05 13.09
CA PRO A 38 -9.77 -9.45 12.93
C PRO A 38 -11.08 -9.65 12.16
N ALA A 39 -12.13 -8.87 12.47
CA ALA A 39 -13.41 -8.93 11.76
C ALA A 39 -13.25 -8.60 10.27
N TYR A 40 -12.49 -7.56 9.90
CA TYR A 40 -12.21 -7.24 8.50
C TYR A 40 -11.52 -8.40 7.78
N ARG A 41 -10.49 -8.95 8.40
CA ARG A 41 -9.76 -10.09 7.82
C ARG A 41 -10.66 -11.32 7.66
N GLN A 42 -11.43 -11.65 8.68
CA GLN A 42 -12.33 -12.82 8.66
C GLN A 42 -13.36 -12.72 7.54
N GLU A 43 -14.06 -11.60 7.43
CA GLU A 43 -15.16 -11.43 6.50
C GLU A 43 -14.67 -11.21 5.05
N CYS A 44 -13.64 -10.39 4.86
CA CYS A 44 -13.19 -10.04 3.51
C CYS A 44 -12.21 -11.05 2.91
N ALA A 45 -11.48 -11.83 3.71
CA ALA A 45 -10.55 -12.82 3.20
C ALA A 45 -11.21 -14.16 2.83
N ALA A 46 -12.52 -14.28 2.98
CA ALA A 46 -13.26 -15.48 2.58
C ALA A 46 -13.24 -15.75 1.07
N CYS A 47 -13.15 -14.70 0.25
CA CYS A 47 -13.19 -14.81 -1.22
C CYS A 47 -11.92 -14.33 -1.91
N HIS A 48 -11.21 -13.36 -1.33
CA HIS A 48 -9.94 -12.81 -1.83
C HIS A 48 -9.10 -12.32 -0.65
N MET A 49 -7.84 -11.98 -0.87
CA MET A 49 -7.04 -11.42 0.22
C MET A 49 -7.70 -10.16 0.82
N ALA A 50 -7.60 -9.97 2.12
CA ALA A 50 -7.98 -8.71 2.75
C ALA A 50 -6.99 -7.62 2.29
N TYR A 51 -7.47 -6.69 1.45
CA TYR A 51 -6.60 -5.64 0.91
C TYR A 51 -6.19 -4.64 1.98
N PRO A 52 -4.92 -4.20 2.00
CA PRO A 52 -4.49 -3.13 2.89
C PRO A 52 -5.36 -1.88 2.75
N PRO A 53 -5.88 -1.31 3.85
CA PRO A 53 -6.77 -0.14 3.81
C PRO A 53 -6.18 1.06 3.08
N GLY A 54 -4.85 1.23 3.16
CA GLY A 54 -4.13 2.29 2.47
C GLY A 54 -4.13 2.22 0.95
N MET A 55 -4.74 1.21 0.33
CA MET A 55 -4.85 1.10 -1.13
C MET A 55 -5.97 1.94 -1.72
N LEU A 56 -6.91 2.42 -0.91
CA LEU A 56 -8.03 3.27 -1.33
C LEU A 56 -8.22 4.45 -0.37
N PRO A 57 -8.82 5.56 -0.84
CA PRO A 57 -9.26 6.64 0.03
C PRO A 57 -10.48 6.21 0.86
N ALA A 58 -10.68 6.85 2.02
CA ALA A 58 -11.78 6.55 2.94
C ALA A 58 -13.17 6.59 2.26
N ALA A 59 -13.37 7.56 1.38
CA ALA A 59 -14.64 7.67 0.65
C ALA A 59 -14.94 6.47 -0.25
N SER A 60 -13.92 5.81 -0.81
CA SER A 60 -14.08 4.58 -1.60
C SER A 60 -14.48 3.40 -0.72
N TRP A 61 -13.84 3.24 0.43
CA TRP A 61 -14.21 2.21 1.41
C TRP A 61 -15.64 2.37 1.89
N LYS A 62 -16.05 3.61 2.20
CA LYS A 62 -17.42 3.92 2.62
C LYS A 62 -18.45 3.50 1.55
N ARG A 63 -18.23 3.87 0.29
CA ARG A 63 -19.17 3.49 -0.80
C ARG A 63 -19.20 1.98 -0.99
N MET A 64 -18.04 1.32 -0.96
CA MET A 64 -17.96 -0.14 -1.10
C MET A 64 -18.76 -0.85 -0.01
N LEU A 65 -18.64 -0.42 1.24
CA LEU A 65 -19.37 -0.99 2.38
C LEU A 65 -20.88 -0.70 2.33
N SER A 66 -21.30 0.37 1.67
CA SER A 66 -22.72 0.69 1.49
C SER A 66 -23.40 -0.12 0.38
N GLY A 67 -22.67 -0.92 -0.40
CA GLY A 67 -23.15 -1.70 -1.52
C GLY A 67 -22.64 -3.14 -1.50
N LEU A 68 -22.50 -3.74 -0.32
CA LEU A 68 -21.99 -5.11 -0.18
C LEU A 68 -22.92 -6.17 -0.78
N ASP A 69 -24.22 -5.91 -0.86
CA ASP A 69 -25.20 -6.75 -1.56
C ASP A 69 -24.95 -6.86 -3.07
N SER A 70 -24.15 -5.95 -3.61
CA SER A 70 -23.76 -5.91 -5.03
C SER A 70 -22.26 -5.79 -5.20
N HIS A 71 -21.48 -6.39 -4.30
CA HIS A 71 -20.01 -6.28 -4.29
C HIS A 71 -19.39 -6.88 -5.56
N TYR A 72 -19.24 -6.05 -6.58
CA TYR A 72 -18.67 -6.40 -7.90
C TYR A 72 -19.28 -7.65 -8.56
N GLY A 73 -20.57 -7.86 -8.33
CA GLY A 73 -21.34 -8.97 -8.89
C GLY A 73 -21.54 -10.15 -7.94
N SER A 74 -21.11 -10.01 -6.70
CA SER A 74 -21.34 -11.00 -5.64
C SER A 74 -22.05 -10.35 -4.46
N ASP A 75 -22.89 -11.11 -3.76
CA ASP A 75 -23.43 -10.69 -2.47
C ASP A 75 -22.40 -10.97 -1.37
N ALA A 76 -21.91 -9.91 -0.77
CA ALA A 76 -20.99 -9.91 0.38
C ALA A 76 -21.63 -9.22 1.60
N SER A 77 -22.95 -9.29 1.71
CA SER A 77 -23.69 -8.67 2.80
C SER A 77 -23.23 -9.16 4.17
N LEU A 78 -23.15 -8.24 5.11
CA LEU A 78 -22.75 -8.49 6.49
C LEU A 78 -23.78 -7.93 7.46
N ASP A 79 -23.72 -8.39 8.70
CA ASP A 79 -24.47 -7.76 9.78
C ASP A 79 -24.17 -6.27 9.89
N PRO A 80 -25.19 -5.40 10.06
CA PRO A 80 -24.98 -3.95 10.15
C PRO A 80 -24.01 -3.50 11.25
N ALA A 81 -23.88 -4.24 12.35
CA ALA A 81 -22.91 -3.92 13.39
C ALA A 81 -21.47 -4.19 12.92
N LEU A 82 -21.25 -5.30 12.18
CA LEU A 82 -19.96 -5.61 11.54
C LEU A 82 -19.59 -4.56 10.47
N VAL A 83 -20.55 -4.17 9.63
CA VAL A 83 -20.34 -3.11 8.63
C VAL A 83 -19.86 -1.82 9.29
N ARG A 84 -20.49 -1.40 10.38
CA ARG A 84 -20.07 -0.20 11.12
C ARG A 84 -18.67 -0.35 11.73
N GLN A 85 -18.39 -1.49 12.35
CA GLN A 85 -17.09 -1.76 12.97
C GLN A 85 -15.96 -1.74 11.94
N ILE A 86 -16.14 -2.48 10.85
CA ILE A 86 -15.18 -2.58 9.75
C ILE A 86 -15.02 -1.22 9.08
N GLY A 87 -16.12 -0.51 8.83
CA GLY A 87 -16.11 0.80 8.19
C GLY A 87 -15.32 1.84 8.97
N THR A 88 -15.57 1.95 10.28
CA THR A 88 -14.81 2.86 11.15
C THR A 88 -13.32 2.58 11.09
N TRP A 89 -12.94 1.29 11.13
CA TRP A 89 -11.54 0.90 11.07
C TRP A 89 -10.91 1.17 9.70
N LEU A 90 -11.59 0.84 8.60
CA LEU A 90 -11.12 1.10 7.23
C LEU A 90 -10.93 2.59 6.96
N GLU A 91 -11.87 3.43 7.38
CA GLU A 91 -11.78 4.88 7.23
C GLU A 91 -10.58 5.45 8.00
N ALA A 92 -10.31 4.95 9.21
CA ALA A 92 -9.18 5.39 10.03
C ALA A 92 -7.81 4.97 9.45
N HIS A 93 -7.77 3.89 8.67
CA HIS A 93 -6.53 3.34 8.09
C HIS A 93 -6.44 3.53 6.58
N ALA A 94 -7.40 4.21 5.98
CA ALA A 94 -7.42 4.52 4.56
C ALA A 94 -6.24 5.41 4.14
N SER A 95 -5.94 5.44 2.86
CA SER A 95 -4.83 6.23 2.36
C SER A 95 -5.03 7.74 2.58
N THR A 96 -3.98 8.37 3.10
CA THR A 96 -3.83 9.83 3.15
C THR A 96 -2.83 10.35 2.11
N TYR A 97 -2.18 9.47 1.37
CA TYR A 97 -1.16 9.84 0.38
C TYR A 97 -1.77 10.47 -0.87
N LYS A 98 -1.10 11.52 -1.38
CA LYS A 98 -1.54 12.22 -2.60
C LYS A 98 -1.80 11.28 -3.78
N ARG A 99 -1.01 10.22 -3.94
CA ARG A 99 -1.11 9.24 -5.03
C ARG A 99 -2.37 8.36 -4.97
N VAL A 100 -3.01 8.25 -3.81
CA VAL A 100 -4.17 7.39 -3.55
C VAL A 100 -5.37 8.21 -3.08
N ARG A 101 -5.29 9.55 -3.12
CA ARG A 101 -6.43 10.43 -2.77
C ARG A 101 -7.53 10.43 -3.80
N GLU A 102 -7.16 10.18 -5.05
CA GLU A 102 -8.12 10.16 -6.14
C GLU A 102 -8.96 8.89 -6.04
N GLN A 103 -10.26 9.08 -6.10
CA GLN A 103 -11.20 7.97 -6.16
C GLN A 103 -11.03 7.24 -7.49
N PRO A 104 -10.67 5.95 -7.47
CA PRO A 104 -10.56 5.20 -8.71
C PRO A 104 -11.95 4.90 -9.29
N PRO A 105 -12.05 4.72 -10.61
CA PRO A 105 -13.29 4.32 -11.25
C PRO A 105 -13.89 3.08 -10.57
N GLN A 106 -15.17 3.17 -10.18
CA GLN A 106 -15.93 2.13 -9.49
C GLN A 106 -15.28 1.65 -8.16
N ASP A 107 -14.51 2.52 -7.52
CA ASP A 107 -13.79 2.22 -6.28
C ASP A 107 -12.86 0.99 -6.36
N ARG A 108 -12.43 0.62 -7.59
CA ARG A 108 -11.55 -0.53 -7.81
C ARG A 108 -10.08 -0.16 -7.65
N ILE A 109 -9.37 -0.82 -6.73
CA ILE A 109 -7.91 -0.70 -6.55
C ILE A 109 -7.19 -0.85 -7.88
N THR A 110 -7.58 -1.83 -8.69
CA THR A 110 -6.96 -2.18 -9.97
C THR A 110 -7.24 -1.17 -11.10
N ARG A 111 -8.04 -0.13 -10.84
CA ARG A 111 -8.31 1.00 -11.74
C ARG A 111 -7.76 2.32 -11.22
N SER A 112 -7.05 2.30 -10.11
CA SER A 112 -6.38 3.49 -9.61
C SER A 112 -5.19 3.88 -10.49
N VAL A 113 -4.93 5.17 -10.60
CA VAL A 113 -3.80 5.70 -11.38
C VAL A 113 -2.46 5.12 -10.89
N TRP A 114 -2.32 4.91 -9.58
CA TRP A 114 -1.10 4.34 -9.03
C TRP A 114 -0.93 2.86 -9.41
N PHE A 115 -2.01 2.07 -9.42
CA PHE A 115 -1.98 0.67 -9.83
C PHE A 115 -1.59 0.55 -11.31
N GLU A 116 -2.26 1.29 -12.19
CA GLU A 116 -1.96 1.29 -13.63
C GLU A 116 -0.50 1.67 -13.89
N ARG A 117 0.01 2.68 -13.19
CA ARG A 117 1.41 3.09 -13.33
C ARG A 117 2.40 2.02 -12.85
N LYS A 118 2.09 1.31 -11.76
CA LYS A 118 2.97 0.25 -11.23
C LYS A 118 2.96 -1.02 -12.09
N HIS A 119 1.92 -1.23 -12.87
CA HIS A 119 1.73 -2.43 -13.68
C HIS A 119 1.73 -2.14 -15.20
N HIS A 120 2.20 -0.97 -15.62
CA HIS A 120 2.14 -0.54 -17.03
C HIS A 120 2.95 -1.42 -17.99
N GLU A 121 3.97 -2.12 -17.48
CA GLU A 121 4.80 -3.03 -18.28
C GLU A 121 4.12 -4.38 -18.57
N LEU A 122 3.04 -4.70 -17.85
CA LEU A 122 2.32 -5.95 -18.05
C LEU A 122 1.32 -5.84 -19.19
N ASN A 123 1.52 -6.63 -20.23
CA ASN A 123 0.57 -6.68 -21.33
C ASN A 123 -0.73 -7.42 -20.96
N ALA A 124 -1.78 -7.23 -21.77
CA ALA A 124 -3.09 -7.80 -21.51
C ALA A 124 -3.10 -9.33 -21.40
N ALA A 125 -2.22 -10.03 -22.12
CA ALA A 125 -2.16 -11.48 -22.10
C ALA A 125 -1.70 -12.05 -20.73
N VAL A 126 -0.91 -11.30 -19.97
CA VAL A 126 -0.52 -11.71 -18.62
C VAL A 126 -1.74 -11.80 -17.71
N TRP A 127 -2.63 -10.81 -17.81
CA TRP A 127 -3.84 -10.75 -16.97
C TRP A 127 -4.86 -11.84 -17.31
N GLN A 128 -4.80 -12.40 -18.54
CA GLN A 128 -5.69 -13.46 -19.02
C GLN A 128 -5.19 -14.87 -18.69
N ARG A 129 -3.98 -15.02 -18.16
CA ARG A 129 -3.45 -16.34 -17.78
C ARG A 129 -4.30 -16.97 -16.70
N THR A 130 -4.61 -18.25 -16.84
CA THR A 130 -5.41 -19.02 -15.84
C THR A 130 -4.81 -18.93 -14.44
N ALA A 131 -3.48 -18.94 -14.34
CA ALA A 131 -2.78 -18.81 -13.05
C ALA A 131 -2.88 -17.42 -12.43
N VAL A 132 -3.25 -16.38 -13.19
CA VAL A 132 -3.52 -15.03 -12.70
C VAL A 132 -5.01 -14.85 -12.40
N GLY A 133 -5.87 -15.24 -13.31
CA GLY A 133 -7.34 -15.23 -13.18
C GLY A 133 -7.96 -13.84 -13.16
N SER A 134 -7.39 -12.89 -12.43
CA SER A 134 -7.92 -11.54 -12.28
C SER A 134 -6.83 -10.54 -11.91
N ARG A 135 -6.96 -9.29 -12.39
CA ARG A 135 -6.11 -8.16 -11.93
C ARG A 135 -6.21 -7.92 -10.42
N ALA A 136 -7.27 -8.36 -9.78
CA ALA A 136 -7.47 -8.25 -8.34
C ALA A 136 -6.77 -9.38 -7.55
N ASN A 137 -6.26 -10.41 -8.23
CA ASN A 137 -5.52 -11.49 -7.58
C ASN A 137 -4.05 -11.11 -7.39
N CYS A 138 -3.80 -10.21 -6.45
CA CYS A 138 -2.43 -9.75 -6.13
C CYS A 138 -1.50 -10.91 -5.76
N MET A 139 -2.04 -11.93 -5.07
CA MET A 139 -1.28 -13.11 -4.63
C MET A 139 -0.72 -13.93 -5.78
N ALA A 140 -1.28 -13.83 -6.98
CA ALA A 140 -0.76 -14.53 -8.15
C ALA A 140 0.69 -14.14 -8.50
N CYS A 141 1.05 -12.89 -8.25
CA CYS A 141 2.38 -12.35 -8.55
C CYS A 141 3.13 -11.90 -7.30
N HIS A 142 2.44 -11.30 -6.33
CA HIS A 142 2.99 -10.88 -5.03
C HIS A 142 2.66 -11.95 -3.99
N THR A 143 3.44 -13.02 -3.95
CA THR A 143 3.16 -14.22 -3.15
C THR A 143 3.06 -13.99 -1.63
N HIS A 144 3.48 -12.83 -1.16
CA HIS A 144 3.40 -12.41 0.23
C HIS A 144 2.54 -11.14 0.43
N ALA A 145 1.65 -10.85 -0.52
CA ALA A 145 0.77 -9.67 -0.45
C ALA A 145 -0.14 -9.69 0.78
N ASP A 146 -0.55 -10.87 1.24
CA ASP A 146 -1.27 -11.08 2.49
C ASP A 146 -0.52 -10.59 3.73
N ARG A 147 0.82 -10.53 3.65
CA ARG A 147 1.69 -9.99 4.70
C ARG A 147 2.08 -8.53 4.47
N GLY A 148 1.43 -7.86 3.52
CA GLY A 148 1.74 -6.48 3.15
C GLY A 148 3.03 -6.31 2.35
N ASP A 149 3.55 -7.40 1.78
CA ASP A 149 4.77 -7.40 0.98
C ASP A 149 4.44 -7.29 -0.51
N PHE A 150 4.66 -6.10 -1.07
CA PHE A 150 4.49 -5.78 -2.48
C PHE A 150 5.80 -5.33 -3.12
N ASP A 151 6.92 -5.80 -2.59
CA ASP A 151 8.26 -5.48 -3.07
C ASP A 151 8.44 -5.96 -4.52
N ASP A 152 8.86 -5.05 -5.40
CA ASP A 152 9.02 -5.28 -6.83
C ASP A 152 10.10 -6.37 -7.11
N ASP A 153 11.11 -6.50 -6.24
CA ASP A 153 12.17 -7.50 -6.38
C ASP A 153 11.70 -8.94 -6.11
N ARG A 154 10.55 -9.08 -5.44
CA ARG A 154 9.98 -10.38 -5.07
C ARG A 154 8.81 -10.83 -5.94
N VAL A 155 8.48 -10.05 -6.96
CA VAL A 155 7.41 -10.39 -7.90
C VAL A 155 7.74 -11.67 -8.66
N ARG A 156 6.75 -12.55 -8.81
CA ARG A 156 6.83 -13.79 -9.60
C ARG A 156 5.64 -13.89 -10.52
N ILE A 157 5.85 -13.53 -11.79
CA ILE A 157 4.76 -13.57 -12.79
C ILE A 157 4.58 -15.03 -13.23
N PRO A 158 3.42 -15.66 -12.97
CA PRO A 158 3.17 -17.06 -13.37
C PRO A 158 3.13 -17.17 -14.90
N LYS A 159 3.58 -18.33 -15.41
CA LYS A 159 3.58 -18.65 -16.84
C LYS A 159 2.21 -19.03 -17.34
#